data_d44592a27ce9c0eda0d25c24987d9f3e
#
_entry.id   d44592a27ce9c0eda0d25c24987d9f3e
#
_cell.length_a   1.000
_cell.length_b   1.000
_cell.length_c   1.000
_cell.angle_alpha   90.00
_cell.angle_beta   90.00
_cell.angle_gamma   90.00
#
_symmetry.space_group_name_H-M   'P 1'
#
loop_
_entity.id
_entity.type
_entity.pdbx_description
1 polymer ?
#
loop_
_entity_poly.entity_id
_entity_poly.type
_entity_poly.pdbx_seq_one_letter_code
_entity_poly.pdbx_strand_id
1 'polypeptide(L)'
;MVLTDYQAEEENSSASSLKLIQPSRFSWVLKSVYAERDFALPACIGSEGINVLLRRIQNRLIDFGYVTTRVVVEPQDLRSGMLVLTVIPGKVGRIQLQDQSAIPFATRGTLWFAMPMAQGDILNIRNIEQGLENLKRVPSADANMELVPTDAVGETDVVIAYKQSLPFHLTLGLDDSGSKATGRLQGSATFSWDNVLTLNDMFYICLLYTSPSPRD
;
A
#
# COMPACT_ATOMS: atom_id res chain seq x y z
N MET A 1 18.65 -11.75 21.99
CA MET A 1 17.33 -11.84 21.36
C MET A 1 17.50 -11.74 19.86
N VAL A 2 16.91 -12.65 19.11
CA VAL A 2 17.06 -12.73 17.65
C VAL A 2 15.68 -12.82 17.02
N LEU A 3 15.44 -12.08 15.95
CA LEU A 3 14.28 -12.22 15.07
C LEU A 3 14.68 -13.09 13.89
N THR A 4 13.87 -14.12 13.61
CA THR A 4 14.03 -15.01 12.46
C THR A 4 12.78 -14.98 11.61
N ASP A 5 12.91 -15.11 10.29
CA ASP A 5 11.77 -15.24 9.39
C ASP A 5 11.26 -16.68 9.40
N TYR A 6 9.94 -16.85 9.35
CA TYR A 6 9.30 -18.14 9.19
C TYR A 6 9.65 -18.70 7.81
N GLN A 7 10.25 -19.89 7.80
CA GLN A 7 10.40 -20.70 6.59
C GLN A 7 9.35 -21.79 6.65
N ALA A 8 8.41 -21.81 5.69
CA ALA A 8 7.55 -22.97 5.51
C ALA A 8 8.48 -24.17 5.28
N GLU A 9 8.38 -25.20 6.11
CA GLU A 9 9.12 -26.44 5.91
C GLU A 9 8.69 -27.02 4.57
N GLU A 10 9.55 -26.89 3.55
CA GLU A 10 9.51 -27.81 2.43
C GLU A 10 9.90 -29.18 3.01
N GLU A 11 8.92 -30.06 3.07
CA GLU A 11 9.06 -31.46 3.44
C GLU A 11 10.00 -32.16 2.46
N ASN A 12 11.31 -31.97 2.64
CA ASN A 12 12.27 -32.95 2.10
C ASN A 12 13.66 -32.84 2.74
N SER A 13 14.08 -33.99 3.19
CA SER A 13 15.45 -34.44 3.47
C SER A 13 16.04 -34.23 4.87
N SER A 14 16.13 -35.38 5.54
CA SER A 14 17.15 -35.78 6.48
C SER A 14 18.52 -35.11 6.27
N ALA A 15 18.85 -34.13 7.06
CA ALA A 15 20.22 -33.85 7.49
C ALA A 15 20.16 -32.94 8.72
N SER A 16 20.76 -33.36 9.81
CA SER A 16 21.06 -32.58 11.01
C SER A 16 22.02 -31.42 10.67
N SER A 17 21.49 -30.40 10.04
CA SER A 17 22.22 -29.16 9.78
C SER A 17 21.93 -28.20 10.93
N LEU A 18 22.98 -27.73 11.59
CA LEU A 18 22.94 -26.56 12.46
C LEU A 18 22.12 -25.47 11.74
N LYS A 19 20.88 -25.25 12.21
CA LYS A 19 19.98 -24.21 11.67
C LYS A 19 20.63 -22.85 12.00
N LEU A 20 21.35 -22.29 11.04
CA LEU A 20 21.92 -20.96 11.15
C LEU A 20 20.75 -19.99 11.31
N ILE A 21 20.67 -19.36 12.47
CA ILE A 21 19.66 -18.34 12.77
C ILE A 21 19.97 -17.12 11.90
N GLN A 22 19.25 -16.97 10.79
CA GLN A 22 19.39 -15.80 9.93
C GLN A 22 18.55 -14.65 10.50
N PRO A 23 19.11 -13.43 10.58
CA PRO A 23 18.36 -12.28 11.05
C PRO A 23 17.24 -11.92 10.06
N SER A 24 16.03 -11.73 10.56
CA SER A 24 14.88 -11.29 9.79
C SER A 24 15.10 -9.91 9.14
N ARG A 25 14.46 -9.69 8.00
CA ARG A 25 14.36 -8.34 7.37
C ARG A 25 13.77 -7.30 8.32
N PHE A 26 13.00 -7.74 9.31
CA PHE A 26 12.39 -6.89 10.33
C PHE A 26 13.26 -6.67 11.58
N SER A 27 14.54 -7.04 11.56
CA SER A 27 15.48 -6.87 12.69
C SER A 27 15.60 -5.41 13.16
N TRP A 28 15.33 -4.43 12.30
CA TRP A 28 15.28 -3.00 12.61
C TRP A 28 14.20 -2.66 13.66
N VAL A 29 13.09 -3.43 13.71
CA VAL A 29 12.02 -3.22 14.70
C VAL A 29 12.54 -3.43 16.11
N LEU A 30 13.40 -4.43 16.32
CA LEU A 30 14.04 -4.64 17.62
C LEU A 30 14.84 -3.43 18.06
N LYS A 31 15.61 -2.83 17.13
CA LYS A 31 16.40 -1.62 17.44
C LYS A 31 15.49 -0.47 17.85
N SER A 32 14.33 -0.30 17.22
CA SER A 32 13.37 0.75 17.57
C SER A 32 12.71 0.52 18.93
N VAL A 33 12.40 -0.74 19.28
CA VAL A 33 11.84 -1.09 20.59
C VAL A 33 12.87 -0.92 21.71
N TYR A 34 14.16 -1.25 21.46
CA TYR A 34 15.25 -1.04 22.44
C TYR A 34 15.61 0.45 22.65
N ALA A 35 15.32 1.30 21.67
CA ALA A 35 15.55 2.74 21.81
C ALA A 35 14.54 3.40 22.78
N GLU A 36 13.45 2.73 23.10
CA GLU A 36 12.51 3.19 24.11
C GLU A 36 13.11 2.96 25.50
N ARG A 37 13.26 4.05 26.27
CA ARG A 37 13.95 4.08 27.60
C ARG A 37 13.41 3.09 28.65
N ASP A 38 12.19 2.58 28.45
CA ASP A 38 11.51 1.69 29.38
C ASP A 38 11.91 0.21 29.25
N PHE A 39 12.78 -0.13 28.30
CA PHE A 39 13.19 -1.51 28.03
C PHE A 39 14.72 -1.67 28.04
N ALA A 40 15.28 -1.66 29.26
CA ALA A 40 16.73 -1.92 29.42
C ALA A 40 17.00 -3.43 29.53
N LEU A 41 17.83 -3.98 28.62
CA LEU A 41 18.40 -5.31 28.74
C LEU A 41 19.82 -5.21 29.39
N PRO A 42 20.25 -6.17 30.22
CA PRO A 42 19.57 -7.45 30.56
C PRO A 42 18.53 -7.31 31.67
N ALA A 43 17.33 -7.85 31.43
CA ALA A 43 16.26 -7.92 32.43
C ALA A 43 15.76 -9.35 32.58
N CYS A 44 15.36 -9.74 33.79
CA CYS A 44 14.62 -10.99 33.98
C CYS A 44 13.21 -10.79 33.41
N ILE A 45 12.97 -11.37 32.22
CA ILE A 45 11.69 -11.27 31.53
C ILE A 45 10.87 -12.54 31.82
N GLY A 46 9.79 -12.39 32.60
CA GLY A 46 8.78 -13.45 32.76
C GLY A 46 7.83 -13.51 31.55
N SER A 47 6.89 -14.45 31.59
CA SER A 47 5.88 -14.64 30.53
C SER A 47 5.11 -13.36 30.19
N GLU A 48 4.74 -12.55 31.18
CA GLU A 48 4.09 -11.26 30.97
C GLU A 48 4.99 -10.27 30.22
N GLY A 49 6.27 -10.21 30.57
CA GLY A 49 7.26 -9.36 29.90
C GLY A 49 7.43 -9.74 28.42
N ILE A 50 7.41 -11.02 28.10
CA ILE A 50 7.46 -11.52 26.72
C ILE A 50 6.20 -11.05 25.96
N ASN A 51 5.02 -11.15 26.56
CA ASN A 51 3.77 -10.69 25.94
C ASN A 51 3.76 -9.16 25.70
N VAL A 52 4.27 -8.39 26.65
CA VAL A 52 4.41 -6.93 26.47
C VAL A 52 5.36 -6.61 25.30
N LEU A 53 6.47 -7.32 25.23
CA LEU A 53 7.45 -7.16 24.17
C LEU A 53 6.85 -7.49 22.79
N LEU A 54 6.13 -8.62 22.68
CA LEU A 54 5.46 -9.02 21.45
C LEU A 54 4.48 -7.95 20.99
N ARG A 55 3.66 -7.42 21.91
CA ARG A 55 2.72 -6.32 21.56
C ARG A 55 3.43 -5.07 21.07
N ARG A 56 4.54 -4.69 21.70
CA ARG A 56 5.33 -3.53 21.25
C ARG A 56 5.90 -3.74 19.86
N ILE A 57 6.47 -4.91 19.60
CA ILE A 57 6.99 -5.25 18.27
C ILE A 57 5.86 -5.25 17.24
N GLN A 58 4.71 -5.87 17.57
CA GLN A 58 3.55 -5.91 16.70
C GLN A 58 3.01 -4.52 16.38
N ASN A 59 2.88 -3.65 17.40
CA ASN A 59 2.44 -2.27 17.20
C ASN A 59 3.40 -1.50 16.29
N ARG A 60 4.70 -1.67 16.49
CA ARG A 60 5.70 -1.04 15.60
C ARG A 60 5.60 -1.51 14.16
N LEU A 61 5.37 -2.81 13.92
CA LEU A 61 5.12 -3.31 12.56
C LEU A 61 3.89 -2.67 11.94
N ILE A 62 2.79 -2.55 12.71
CA ILE A 62 1.56 -1.89 12.27
C ILE A 62 1.80 -0.41 11.96
N ASP A 63 2.52 0.32 12.82
CA ASP A 63 2.86 1.74 12.61
C ASP A 63 3.64 1.97 11.29
N PHE A 64 4.46 0.99 10.89
CA PHE A 64 5.18 1.00 9.63
C PHE A 64 4.39 0.43 8.44
N GLY A 65 3.13 0.05 8.67
CA GLY A 65 2.21 -0.41 7.63
C GLY A 65 2.17 -1.91 7.41
N TYR A 66 2.90 -2.73 8.20
CA TYR A 66 2.91 -4.19 8.08
C TYR A 66 1.80 -4.83 8.90
N VAL A 67 0.56 -4.53 8.56
CA VAL A 67 -0.64 -4.90 9.34
C VAL A 67 -0.93 -6.41 9.38
N THR A 68 -0.50 -7.15 8.39
CA THR A 68 -0.69 -8.61 8.27
C THR A 68 0.51 -9.42 8.77
N THR A 69 1.67 -8.78 8.99
CA THR A 69 2.86 -9.43 9.53
C THR A 69 2.66 -9.72 11.01
N ARG A 70 2.97 -10.95 11.44
CA ARG A 70 2.81 -11.39 12.82
C ARG A 70 4.14 -11.82 13.41
N VAL A 71 4.28 -11.64 14.73
CA VAL A 71 5.43 -12.11 15.50
C VAL A 71 4.93 -13.12 16.52
N VAL A 72 5.54 -14.29 16.51
CA VAL A 72 5.20 -15.39 17.41
C VAL A 72 6.42 -15.88 18.17
N VAL A 73 6.18 -16.52 19.30
CA VAL A 73 7.21 -17.23 20.08
C VAL A 73 6.90 -18.72 19.96
N GLU A 74 7.83 -19.45 19.38
CA GLU A 74 7.75 -20.90 19.37
C GLU A 74 8.16 -21.47 20.74
N PRO A 75 7.68 -22.68 21.11
CA PRO A 75 8.14 -23.34 22.30
C PRO A 75 9.66 -23.49 22.28
N GLN A 76 10.37 -22.94 23.26
CA GLN A 76 11.83 -22.92 23.30
C GLN A 76 12.36 -23.02 24.74
N ASP A 77 13.59 -23.52 24.90
CA ASP A 77 14.28 -23.53 26.19
C ASP A 77 14.97 -22.18 26.44
N LEU A 78 14.47 -21.47 27.43
CA LEU A 78 15.01 -20.16 27.84
C LEU A 78 16.24 -20.24 28.73
N ARG A 79 16.69 -21.45 29.12
CA ARG A 79 17.88 -21.64 29.98
C ARG A 79 19.16 -21.14 29.31
N SER A 80 19.18 -21.06 27.98
CA SER A 80 20.28 -20.50 27.22
C SER A 80 20.42 -18.98 27.34
N GLY A 81 19.44 -18.30 27.98
CA GLY A 81 19.37 -16.84 28.03
C GLY A 81 19.06 -16.17 26.69
N MET A 82 18.72 -16.94 25.67
CA MET A 82 18.40 -16.43 24.33
C MET A 82 16.90 -16.60 24.06
N LEU A 83 16.22 -15.52 23.70
CA LEU A 83 14.84 -15.53 23.24
C LEU A 83 14.82 -15.38 21.73
N VAL A 84 14.27 -16.37 21.04
CA VAL A 84 14.06 -16.36 19.58
C VAL A 84 12.60 -16.01 19.30
N LEU A 85 12.39 -15.03 18.43
CA LEU A 85 11.08 -14.61 17.96
C LEU A 85 11.00 -14.92 16.48
N THR A 86 9.92 -15.58 16.07
CA THR A 86 9.66 -15.92 14.67
C THR A 86 8.70 -14.89 14.06
N VAL A 87 9.11 -14.30 12.95
CA VAL A 87 8.29 -13.37 12.20
C VAL A 87 7.63 -14.09 11.03
N ILE A 88 6.33 -14.00 10.94
CA ILE A 88 5.54 -14.49 9.80
C ILE A 88 5.20 -13.28 8.96
N PRO A 89 5.95 -13.00 7.86
CA PRO A 89 5.67 -11.87 7.00
C PRO A 89 4.33 -12.06 6.29
N GLY A 90 3.48 -11.04 6.34
CA GLY A 90 2.27 -11.01 5.54
C GLY A 90 2.63 -10.72 4.09
N LYS A 91 2.23 -11.59 3.16
CA LYS A 91 2.48 -11.46 1.72
C LYS A 91 1.19 -11.14 0.98
N VAL A 92 1.34 -10.46 -0.13
CA VAL A 92 0.26 -10.23 -1.09
C VAL A 92 0.00 -11.54 -1.83
N GLY A 93 -1.20 -12.09 -1.66
CA GLY A 93 -1.69 -13.21 -2.44
C GLY A 93 -2.04 -12.76 -3.87
N ARG A 94 -3.30 -12.88 -4.26
CA ARG A 94 -3.77 -12.40 -5.56
C ARG A 94 -4.29 -10.98 -5.44
N ILE A 95 -4.03 -10.16 -6.46
CA ILE A 95 -4.66 -8.84 -6.60
C ILE A 95 -5.79 -8.99 -7.61
N GLN A 96 -7.02 -8.79 -7.15
CA GLN A 96 -8.23 -8.95 -7.97
C GLN A 96 -8.91 -7.60 -8.15
N LEU A 97 -9.25 -7.27 -9.41
CA LEU A 97 -10.05 -6.11 -9.74
C LEU A 97 -11.50 -6.55 -9.99
N GLN A 98 -12.41 -5.98 -9.23
CA GLN A 98 -13.85 -6.10 -9.45
C GLN A 98 -14.36 -4.78 -10.04
N ASP A 99 -14.54 -4.75 -11.35
CA ASP A 99 -15.09 -3.58 -12.03
C ASP A 99 -16.61 -3.57 -11.88
N GLN A 100 -17.11 -2.58 -11.14
CA GLN A 100 -18.54 -2.33 -10.88
C GLN A 100 -19.08 -1.20 -11.75
N SER A 101 -18.35 -0.76 -12.76
CA SER A 101 -18.76 0.29 -13.69
C SER A 101 -19.90 -0.19 -14.58
N ALA A 102 -20.77 0.73 -14.99
CA ALA A 102 -21.85 0.43 -15.95
C ALA A 102 -21.29 -0.03 -17.31
N ILE A 103 -20.14 0.53 -17.70
CA ILE A 103 -19.32 0.10 -18.84
C ILE A 103 -17.95 -0.24 -18.27
N PRO A 104 -17.44 -1.47 -18.46
CA PRO A 104 -16.12 -1.83 -17.94
C PRO A 104 -15.01 -1.04 -18.64
N PHE A 105 -14.31 -0.20 -17.90
CA PHE A 105 -13.17 0.57 -18.40
C PHE A 105 -11.83 0.11 -17.81
N ALA A 106 -11.88 -0.54 -16.63
CA ALA A 106 -10.67 -0.96 -15.95
C ALA A 106 -10.14 -2.28 -16.52
N THR A 107 -8.85 -2.33 -16.77
CA THR A 107 -8.14 -3.50 -17.30
C THR A 107 -7.01 -3.93 -16.35
N ARG A 108 -6.35 -5.04 -16.69
CA ARG A 108 -5.10 -5.43 -16.01
C ARG A 108 -4.02 -4.35 -16.13
N GLY A 109 -4.03 -3.57 -17.22
CA GLY A 109 -3.14 -2.42 -17.40
C GLY A 109 -3.40 -1.34 -16.37
N THR A 110 -4.66 -1.02 -16.08
CA THR A 110 -5.05 -0.05 -15.05
C THR A 110 -4.47 -0.43 -13.69
N LEU A 111 -4.59 -1.70 -13.28
CA LEU A 111 -3.99 -2.20 -12.05
C LEU A 111 -2.48 -2.11 -12.05
N TRP A 112 -1.84 -2.55 -13.13
CA TRP A 112 -0.38 -2.60 -13.23
C TRP A 112 0.26 -1.20 -13.10
N PHE A 113 -0.38 -0.17 -13.69
CA PHE A 113 0.09 1.21 -13.55
C PHE A 113 -0.25 1.85 -12.21
N ALA A 114 -1.36 1.44 -11.60
CA ALA A 114 -1.81 2.05 -10.35
C ALA A 114 -1.16 1.44 -9.10
N MET A 115 -0.93 0.11 -9.09
CA MET A 115 -0.50 -0.61 -7.90
C MET A 115 1.04 -0.69 -7.81
N PRO A 116 1.66 -0.14 -6.75
CA PRO A 116 3.11 -0.17 -6.57
C PRO A 116 3.62 -1.49 -5.96
N MET A 117 2.85 -2.57 -6.06
CA MET A 117 3.20 -3.88 -5.51
C MET A 117 2.70 -5.00 -6.39
N ALA A 118 3.34 -6.17 -6.28
CA ALA A 118 3.02 -7.39 -7.01
C ALA A 118 2.62 -8.54 -6.08
N GLN A 119 2.08 -9.60 -6.66
CA GLN A 119 1.84 -10.85 -5.95
C GLN A 119 3.16 -11.41 -5.40
N GLY A 120 3.15 -11.85 -4.14
CA GLY A 120 4.31 -12.38 -3.43
C GLY A 120 5.12 -11.34 -2.67
N ASP A 121 4.90 -10.04 -2.91
CA ASP A 121 5.54 -8.98 -2.14
C ASP A 121 5.05 -8.96 -0.69
N ILE A 122 5.85 -8.39 0.21
CA ILE A 122 5.43 -8.16 1.59
C ILE A 122 4.33 -7.10 1.60
N LEU A 123 3.17 -7.46 2.17
CA LEU A 123 2.03 -6.57 2.22
C LEU A 123 2.31 -5.39 3.13
N ASN A 124 2.23 -4.19 2.57
CA ASN A 124 2.30 -2.93 3.29
C ASN A 124 1.07 -2.08 2.94
N ILE A 125 0.32 -1.69 3.97
CA ILE A 125 -0.93 -0.92 3.78
C ILE A 125 -0.69 0.41 3.05
N ARG A 126 0.47 1.04 3.24
CA ARG A 126 0.81 2.30 2.57
C ARG A 126 0.93 2.15 1.06
N ASN A 127 1.47 1.02 0.59
CA ASN A 127 1.54 0.74 -0.84
C ASN A 127 0.14 0.55 -1.44
N ILE A 128 -0.77 -0.06 -0.66
CA ILE A 128 -2.16 -0.25 -1.07
C ILE A 128 -2.89 1.09 -1.11
N GLU A 129 -2.75 1.91 -0.07
CA GLU A 129 -3.32 3.26 -0.02
C GLU A 129 -2.83 4.11 -1.20
N GLN A 130 -1.54 4.07 -1.50
CA GLN A 130 -0.98 4.75 -2.67
C GLN A 130 -1.56 4.21 -3.98
N GLY A 131 -1.74 2.90 -4.10
CA GLY A 131 -2.39 2.30 -5.26
C GLY A 131 -3.84 2.76 -5.42
N LEU A 132 -4.60 2.85 -4.32
CA LEU A 132 -5.96 3.39 -4.32
C LEU A 132 -5.99 4.88 -4.71
N GLU A 133 -5.08 5.68 -4.16
CA GLU A 133 -4.96 7.09 -4.55
C GLU A 133 -4.62 7.24 -6.04
N ASN A 134 -3.73 6.38 -6.55
CA ASN A 134 -3.44 6.35 -7.98
C ASN A 134 -4.69 6.02 -8.80
N LEU A 135 -5.51 5.04 -8.40
CA LEU A 135 -6.76 4.69 -9.07
C LEU A 135 -7.78 5.84 -9.02
N LYS A 136 -7.89 6.52 -7.88
CA LYS A 136 -8.78 7.68 -7.68
C LYS A 136 -8.26 8.99 -8.29
N ARG A 137 -7.07 8.98 -8.87
CA ARG A 137 -6.49 10.16 -9.52
C ARG A 137 -7.34 10.66 -10.68
N VAL A 138 -8.05 9.77 -11.34
CA VAL A 138 -8.98 10.06 -12.42
C VAL A 138 -10.32 10.51 -11.80
N PRO A 139 -10.83 11.72 -12.09
CA PRO A 139 -12.01 12.30 -11.41
C PRO A 139 -13.28 11.45 -11.50
N SER A 140 -13.44 10.69 -12.57
CA SER A 140 -14.59 9.81 -12.78
C SER A 140 -14.50 8.48 -12.04
N ALA A 141 -13.32 8.14 -11.47
CA ALA A 141 -13.08 6.84 -10.85
C ALA A 141 -13.20 6.88 -9.32
N ASP A 142 -13.81 5.86 -8.77
CA ASP A 142 -13.79 5.54 -7.35
C ASP A 142 -13.28 4.11 -7.15
N ALA A 143 -12.50 3.89 -6.11
CA ALA A 143 -11.95 2.60 -5.81
C ALA A 143 -11.92 2.37 -4.30
N ASN A 144 -12.34 1.18 -3.89
CA ASN A 144 -12.24 0.70 -2.53
C ASN A 144 -11.48 -0.63 -2.52
N MET A 145 -10.88 -0.96 -1.38
CA MET A 145 -10.21 -2.24 -1.26
C MET A 145 -10.70 -3.03 -0.05
N GLU A 146 -10.57 -4.34 -0.16
CA GLU A 146 -10.80 -5.29 0.89
C GLU A 146 -9.63 -6.28 0.95
N LEU A 147 -9.18 -6.60 2.17
CA LEU A 147 -8.16 -7.61 2.42
C LEU A 147 -8.87 -8.91 2.82
N VAL A 148 -8.71 -9.93 2.00
CA VAL A 148 -9.34 -11.23 2.22
C VAL A 148 -8.26 -12.23 2.61
N PRO A 149 -8.30 -12.80 3.84
CA PRO A 149 -7.35 -13.83 4.23
C PRO A 149 -7.51 -15.08 3.36
N THR A 150 -6.39 -15.71 3.01
CA THR A 150 -6.37 -16.98 2.29
C THR A 150 -6.10 -18.14 3.25
N ASP A 151 -6.28 -19.36 2.78
CA ASP A 151 -5.95 -20.57 3.56
C ASP A 151 -4.43 -20.75 3.75
N ALA A 152 -3.62 -20.08 2.93
CA ALA A 152 -2.17 -20.12 3.04
C ALA A 152 -1.67 -19.21 4.17
N VAL A 153 -0.75 -19.75 4.99
CA VAL A 153 -0.20 -19.03 6.13
C VAL A 153 0.57 -17.80 5.68
N GLY A 154 0.17 -16.63 6.18
CA GLY A 154 0.84 -15.36 5.87
C GLY A 154 0.48 -14.77 4.52
N GLU A 155 -0.48 -15.31 3.76
CA GLU A 155 -0.96 -14.71 2.51
C GLU A 155 -2.32 -14.03 2.71
N THR A 156 -2.49 -12.93 1.98
CA THR A 156 -3.73 -12.13 2.00
C THR A 156 -4.03 -11.67 0.57
N ASP A 157 -5.22 -12.00 0.07
CA ASP A 157 -5.70 -11.50 -1.22
C ASP A 157 -6.15 -10.04 -1.08
N VAL A 158 -5.86 -9.25 -2.10
CA VAL A 158 -6.28 -7.85 -2.19
C VAL A 158 -7.36 -7.75 -3.24
N VAL A 159 -8.58 -7.46 -2.82
CA VAL A 159 -9.73 -7.27 -3.70
C VAL A 159 -9.99 -5.77 -3.84
N ILE A 160 -9.95 -5.27 -5.06
CA ILE A 160 -10.16 -3.86 -5.37
C ILE A 160 -11.51 -3.74 -6.08
N ALA A 161 -12.47 -3.12 -5.43
CA ALA A 161 -13.73 -2.74 -6.04
C ALA A 161 -13.54 -1.40 -6.74
N TYR A 162 -13.61 -1.40 -8.06
CA TYR A 162 -13.42 -0.21 -8.91
C TYR A 162 -14.74 0.16 -9.55
N LYS A 163 -15.04 1.45 -9.58
CA LYS A 163 -16.23 1.99 -10.23
C LYS A 163 -15.87 3.26 -10.97
N GLN A 164 -16.15 3.31 -12.25
CA GLN A 164 -15.99 4.53 -13.05
C GLN A 164 -17.36 5.04 -13.49
N SER A 165 -17.58 6.33 -13.30
CA SER A 165 -18.73 7.09 -13.80
C SER A 165 -18.48 7.55 -15.25
N LEU A 166 -19.25 8.48 -15.75
CA LEU A 166 -19.06 9.04 -17.09
C LEU A 166 -17.65 9.65 -17.22
N PRO A 167 -16.81 9.17 -18.16
CA PRO A 167 -15.41 9.57 -18.24
C PRO A 167 -15.19 10.91 -18.95
N PHE A 168 -16.24 11.61 -19.33
CA PHE A 168 -16.15 12.88 -20.06
C PHE A 168 -16.57 14.04 -19.18
N HIS A 169 -15.76 15.10 -19.16
CA HIS A 169 -16.06 16.32 -18.44
C HIS A 169 -15.89 17.52 -19.37
N LEU A 170 -16.84 18.44 -19.33
CA LEU A 170 -16.77 19.71 -20.02
C LEU A 170 -16.88 20.83 -18.98
N THR A 171 -15.84 21.64 -18.88
CA THR A 171 -15.80 22.81 -18.00
C THR A 171 -15.79 24.07 -18.85
N LEU A 172 -16.74 24.96 -18.62
CA LEU A 172 -16.80 26.28 -19.26
C LEU A 172 -16.55 27.35 -18.21
N GLY A 173 -15.65 28.27 -18.51
CA GLY A 173 -15.32 29.41 -17.65
C GLY A 173 -15.44 30.69 -18.38
N LEU A 174 -15.93 31.73 -17.70
CA LEU A 174 -15.96 33.14 -18.18
C LEU A 174 -15.40 33.98 -17.04
N ASP A 175 -14.39 34.78 -17.32
CA ASP A 175 -13.82 35.72 -16.37
C ASP A 175 -13.44 37.06 -17.06
N ASP A 176 -13.22 38.07 -16.24
CA ASP A 176 -12.82 39.41 -16.69
C ASP A 176 -11.39 39.76 -16.24
N SER A 177 -10.56 38.74 -15.95
CA SER A 177 -9.18 38.90 -15.48
C SER A 177 -8.19 39.25 -16.59
N GLY A 178 -8.65 39.39 -17.82
CA GLY A 178 -7.82 39.73 -18.96
C GLY A 178 -7.12 41.09 -18.85
N SER A 179 -5.98 41.20 -19.55
CA SER A 179 -5.21 42.44 -19.62
C SER A 179 -5.83 43.45 -20.61
N LYS A 180 -5.45 44.72 -20.47
CA LYS A 180 -5.87 45.75 -21.44
C LYS A 180 -5.36 45.48 -22.88
N ALA A 181 -4.27 44.75 -23.01
CA ALA A 181 -3.67 44.41 -24.30
C ALA A 181 -4.41 43.27 -25.02
N THR A 182 -4.97 42.31 -24.28
CA THR A 182 -5.62 41.11 -24.82
C THR A 182 -7.16 41.14 -24.72
N GLY A 183 -7.73 42.20 -24.12
CA GLY A 183 -9.14 42.30 -23.79
C GLY A 183 -9.44 41.77 -22.37
N ARG A 184 -10.44 42.40 -21.74
CA ARG A 184 -10.76 42.09 -20.33
C ARG A 184 -11.52 40.77 -20.18
N LEU A 185 -12.43 40.50 -21.12
CA LEU A 185 -13.26 39.31 -21.06
C LEU A 185 -12.51 38.10 -21.66
N GLN A 186 -12.41 37.04 -20.88
CA GLN A 186 -11.82 35.75 -21.28
C GLN A 186 -12.86 34.67 -21.16
N GLY A 187 -12.90 33.77 -22.15
CA GLY A 187 -13.69 32.57 -22.13
C GLY A 187 -12.80 31.34 -22.19
N SER A 188 -13.02 30.34 -21.35
CA SER A 188 -12.32 29.07 -21.40
C SER A 188 -13.29 27.91 -21.58
N ALA A 189 -12.88 26.93 -22.39
CA ALA A 189 -13.59 25.67 -22.53
C ALA A 189 -12.59 24.54 -22.42
N THR A 190 -12.73 23.69 -21.39
CA THR A 190 -11.87 22.55 -21.17
C THR A 190 -12.69 21.28 -21.31
N PHE A 191 -12.31 20.43 -22.25
CA PHE A 191 -12.83 19.08 -22.39
C PHE A 191 -11.80 18.11 -21.85
N SER A 192 -12.20 17.22 -20.93
CA SER A 192 -11.34 16.13 -20.45
C SER A 192 -12.00 14.78 -20.66
N TRP A 193 -11.15 13.79 -20.95
CA TRP A 193 -11.52 12.41 -21.14
C TRP A 193 -10.63 11.53 -20.28
N ASP A 194 -11.25 10.83 -19.35
CA ASP A 194 -10.60 10.00 -18.37
C ASP A 194 -10.39 8.58 -18.87
N ASN A 195 -9.22 7.99 -18.54
CA ASN A 195 -8.88 6.58 -18.79
C ASN A 195 -8.95 6.16 -20.27
N VAL A 196 -8.45 7.00 -21.17
CA VAL A 196 -8.53 6.81 -22.64
C VAL A 196 -7.84 5.55 -23.08
N LEU A 197 -6.63 5.28 -22.54
CA LEU A 197 -5.81 4.10 -22.88
C LEU A 197 -6.00 2.95 -21.89
N THR A 198 -6.93 3.07 -20.95
CA THR A 198 -7.14 2.10 -19.85
C THR A 198 -5.92 1.90 -18.95
N LEU A 199 -5.05 2.91 -18.88
CA LEU A 199 -3.81 2.92 -18.10
C LEU A 199 -3.86 3.90 -16.91
N ASN A 200 -5.08 4.30 -16.51
CA ASN A 200 -5.32 5.33 -15.49
C ASN A 200 -4.78 6.70 -15.93
N ASP A 201 -4.96 7.00 -17.21
CA ASP A 201 -4.55 8.22 -17.87
C ASP A 201 -5.70 9.22 -17.98
N MET A 202 -5.34 10.48 -18.19
CA MET A 202 -6.30 11.55 -18.41
C MET A 202 -5.84 12.41 -19.61
N PHE A 203 -6.72 12.57 -20.57
CA PHE A 203 -6.52 13.47 -21.71
C PHE A 203 -7.39 14.70 -21.56
N TYR A 204 -6.84 15.90 -21.82
CA TYR A 204 -7.62 17.12 -21.82
C TYR A 204 -7.19 18.08 -22.93
N ILE A 205 -8.17 18.84 -23.44
CA ILE A 205 -7.97 19.95 -24.38
C ILE A 205 -8.59 21.20 -23.77
N CYS A 206 -7.81 22.26 -23.71
CA CYS A 206 -8.28 23.56 -23.24
C CYS A 206 -8.24 24.57 -24.38
N LEU A 207 -9.38 25.24 -24.60
CA LEU A 207 -9.49 26.34 -25.52
C LEU A 207 -9.66 27.64 -24.69
N LEU A 208 -8.81 28.62 -24.94
CA LEU A 208 -8.88 29.91 -24.31
C LEU A 208 -9.21 30.96 -25.39
N TYR A 209 -10.30 31.68 -25.19
CA TYR A 209 -10.69 32.81 -26.02
C TYR A 209 -10.47 34.09 -25.23
N THR A 210 -9.81 35.04 -25.85
CA THR A 210 -9.65 36.40 -25.33
C THR A 210 -10.38 37.37 -26.25
N SER A 211 -11.17 38.28 -25.69
CA SER A 211 -11.84 39.30 -26.50
C SER A 211 -10.79 40.20 -27.16
N PRO A 212 -10.93 40.55 -28.45
CA PRO A 212 -10.02 41.50 -29.07
C PRO A 212 -10.09 42.84 -28.35
N SER A 213 -8.92 43.43 -28.05
CA SER A 213 -8.88 44.81 -27.56
C SER A 213 -9.48 45.71 -28.60
N PRO A 214 -10.41 46.61 -28.25
CA PRO A 214 -10.83 47.65 -29.19
C PRO A 214 -9.57 48.46 -29.56
N ARG A 215 -9.19 48.40 -30.82
CA ARG A 215 -8.17 49.32 -31.35
C ARG A 215 -8.83 50.70 -31.41
N ASP A 216 -8.31 51.62 -30.60
CA ASP A 216 -8.57 53.04 -30.74
C ASP A 216 -7.99 53.54 -32.07
#